data_6b07465dae4c3502a57d9882e598cefb
#
_entry.id   6b07465dae4c3502a57d9882e598cefb
#
_cell.length_a   1.000
_cell.length_b   1.000
_cell.length_c   1.000
_cell.angle_alpha   90.00
_cell.angle_beta   90.00
_cell.angle_gamma   90.00
#
_symmetry.space_group_name_H-M   'P 1'
#
loop_
_entity.id
_entity.type
_entity.pdbx_description
1 polymer ?
#
loop_
_entity_poly.entity_id
_entity_poly.type
_entity_poly.pdbx_seq_one_letter_code
_entity_poly.pdbx_strand_id
1 'polypeptide(L)'
;MPKTVGFVGFSESGKTTLATRVAAELTRRGFRVAALKDAHHGFDMDKPGKDSWRYREAGASQVIVRSDRRWAMLVETPEQPSVEELLARFSDVDVILVEGFKNEGAFLKIEVRRRACEANPRLSLMHDDVVAVASDFEEPDERVPRLDINDPAAVADFVVSL
;
A
#
# COMPACT_ATOMS: atom_id res chain seq x y z
N MET A 1 -7.32 5.56 16.13
CA MET A 1 -7.24 4.68 14.95
C MET A 1 -5.94 4.99 14.22
N PRO A 2 -5.26 4.00 13.60
CA PRO A 2 -4.06 4.26 12.84
C PRO A 2 -4.36 5.20 11.66
N LYS A 3 -3.40 6.03 11.31
CA LYS A 3 -3.47 6.84 10.10
C LYS A 3 -3.29 5.95 8.87
N THR A 4 -4.24 6.00 7.93
CA THR A 4 -4.20 5.17 6.72
C THR A 4 -4.03 6.06 5.50
N VAL A 5 -3.01 5.80 4.67
CA VAL A 5 -2.70 6.58 3.46
C VAL A 5 -2.40 5.64 2.29
N GLY A 6 -3.06 5.88 1.16
CA GLY A 6 -2.88 5.14 -0.08
C GLY A 6 -1.78 5.70 -0.97
N PHE A 7 -1.03 4.83 -1.62
CA PHE A 7 -0.15 5.14 -2.75
C PHE A 7 -0.76 4.54 -4.01
N VAL A 8 -1.28 5.40 -4.87
CA VAL A 8 -1.99 5.00 -6.10
C VAL A 8 -1.23 5.45 -7.34
N GLY A 9 -1.55 4.86 -8.47
CA GLY A 9 -0.91 5.17 -9.75
C GLY A 9 -0.91 3.96 -10.66
N PHE A 10 -0.54 4.16 -11.90
CA PHE A 10 -0.47 3.08 -12.90
C PHE A 10 0.74 2.18 -12.69
N SER A 11 0.81 1.08 -13.45
CA SER A 11 1.97 0.19 -13.43
C SER A 11 3.25 0.97 -13.71
N GLU A 12 4.35 0.59 -13.06
CA GLU A 12 5.69 1.18 -13.21
C GLU A 12 5.82 2.66 -12.78
N SER A 13 4.80 3.25 -12.17
CA SER A 13 4.88 4.63 -11.66
C SER A 13 5.81 4.82 -10.45
N GLY A 14 6.30 3.72 -9.85
CA GLY A 14 7.21 3.77 -8.70
C GLY A 14 6.54 3.71 -7.33
N LYS A 15 5.26 3.30 -7.26
CA LYS A 15 4.52 3.17 -5.98
C LYS A 15 5.26 2.38 -4.92
N THR A 16 5.65 1.15 -5.24
CA THR A 16 6.32 0.27 -4.28
C THR A 16 7.64 0.86 -3.82
N THR A 17 8.43 1.44 -4.73
CA THR A 17 9.71 2.09 -4.39
C THR A 17 9.50 3.24 -3.43
N LEU A 18 8.53 4.12 -3.69
CA LEU A 18 8.24 5.25 -2.80
C LEU A 18 7.67 4.78 -1.47
N ALA A 19 6.64 3.93 -1.47
CA ALA A 19 5.97 3.44 -0.26
C ALA A 19 6.95 2.74 0.69
N THR A 20 7.87 1.92 0.17
CA THR A 20 8.88 1.24 1.00
C THR A 20 9.90 2.22 1.59
N ARG A 21 10.29 3.27 0.86
CA ARG A 21 11.18 4.32 1.39
C ARG A 21 10.50 5.18 2.44
N VAL A 22 9.22 5.50 2.25
CA VAL A 22 8.40 6.21 3.25
C VAL A 22 8.21 5.35 4.49
N ALA A 23 7.94 4.05 4.34
CA ALA A 23 7.85 3.11 5.47
C ALA A 23 9.14 3.08 6.28
N ALA A 24 10.30 3.01 5.61
CA ALA A 24 11.61 3.04 6.27
C ALA A 24 11.83 4.35 7.05
N GLU A 25 11.47 5.48 6.45
CA GLU A 25 11.61 6.79 7.09
C GLU A 25 10.70 6.94 8.32
N LEU A 26 9.42 6.54 8.21
CA LEU A 26 8.48 6.56 9.34
C LEU A 26 8.96 5.62 10.47
N THR A 27 9.45 4.43 10.14
CA THR A 27 10.00 3.49 11.11
C THR A 27 11.23 4.09 11.82
N ARG A 28 12.12 4.76 11.08
CA ARG A 28 13.29 5.46 11.65
C ARG A 28 12.88 6.56 12.64
N ARG A 29 11.71 7.20 12.43
CA ARG A 29 11.10 8.20 13.32
C ARG A 29 10.38 7.59 14.53
N GLY A 30 10.32 6.27 14.64
CA GLY A 30 9.70 5.55 15.76
C GLY A 30 8.22 5.20 15.57
N PHE A 31 7.64 5.41 14.37
CA PHE A 31 6.29 4.97 14.08
C PHE A 31 6.24 3.45 13.85
N ARG A 32 5.20 2.81 14.34
CA ARG A 32 4.86 1.42 14.01
C ARG A 32 4.08 1.42 12.71
N VAL A 33 4.70 0.93 11.64
CA VAL A 33 4.17 0.98 10.28
C VAL A 33 3.65 -0.39 9.86
N ALA A 34 2.44 -0.41 9.32
CA ALA A 34 1.89 -1.56 8.60
C ALA A 34 1.77 -1.25 7.10
N ALA A 35 1.68 -2.29 6.28
CA ALA A 35 1.47 -2.15 4.85
C ALA A 35 0.39 -3.11 4.36
N LEU A 36 -0.50 -2.62 3.49
CA LEU A 36 -1.48 -3.38 2.74
C LEU A 36 -1.20 -3.21 1.24
N LYS A 37 -1.09 -4.31 0.51
CA LYS A 37 -0.86 -4.28 -0.93
C LYS A 37 -1.95 -5.05 -1.66
N ASP A 38 -2.56 -4.41 -2.66
CA ASP A 38 -3.46 -5.07 -3.61
C ASP A 38 -2.64 -5.79 -4.70
N ALA A 39 -2.86 -7.09 -4.85
CA ALA A 39 -2.20 -7.93 -5.85
C ALA A 39 -3.22 -8.36 -6.91
N HIS A 40 -3.40 -7.54 -7.95
CA HIS A 40 -4.42 -7.74 -9.00
C HIS A 40 -4.29 -9.05 -9.80
N HIS A 41 -3.12 -9.68 -9.79
CA HIS A 41 -2.84 -10.90 -10.56
C HIS A 41 -2.71 -12.15 -9.69
N GLY A 42 -3.23 -12.08 -8.47
CA GLY A 42 -3.01 -13.14 -7.49
C GLY A 42 -1.59 -13.11 -6.93
N PHE A 43 -1.38 -13.84 -5.87
CA PHE A 43 -0.07 -14.01 -5.24
C PHE A 43 -0.01 -15.36 -4.55
N ASP A 44 1.19 -15.87 -4.36
CA ASP A 44 1.45 -16.97 -3.44
C ASP A 44 2.72 -16.63 -2.63
N MET A 45 2.56 -16.57 -1.32
CA MET A 45 3.66 -16.38 -0.36
C MET A 45 4.17 -17.71 0.17
N ASP A 46 3.51 -18.80 -0.16
CA ASP A 46 3.84 -20.13 0.27
C ASP A 46 4.75 -20.81 -0.77
N LYS A 47 5.46 -21.86 -0.35
CA LYS A 47 6.34 -22.62 -1.24
C LYS A 47 5.74 -23.98 -1.54
N PRO A 48 5.49 -24.34 -2.81
CA PRO A 48 5.03 -25.67 -3.19
C PRO A 48 5.84 -26.77 -2.52
N GLY A 49 5.13 -27.77 -1.97
CA GLY A 49 5.71 -28.92 -1.29
C GLY A 49 6.09 -28.72 0.18
N LYS A 50 6.00 -27.51 0.73
CA LYS A 50 6.16 -27.28 2.17
C LYS A 50 4.89 -27.64 2.95
N ASP A 51 5.01 -27.83 4.26
CA ASP A 51 3.89 -28.34 5.08
C ASP A 51 2.69 -27.40 5.05
N SER A 52 2.89 -26.08 5.12
CA SER A 52 1.83 -25.08 5.00
C SER A 52 1.09 -25.16 3.67
N TRP A 53 1.81 -25.27 2.57
CA TRP A 53 1.26 -25.46 1.23
C TRP A 53 0.45 -26.77 1.14
N ARG A 54 0.95 -27.87 1.70
CA ARG A 54 0.25 -29.16 1.70
C ARG A 54 -1.07 -29.12 2.47
N TYR A 55 -1.17 -28.36 3.58
CA TYR A 55 -2.44 -28.17 4.27
C TYR A 55 -3.45 -27.43 3.40
N ARG A 56 -3.03 -26.39 2.70
CA ARG A 56 -3.91 -25.65 1.77
C ARG A 56 -4.39 -26.54 0.62
N GLU A 57 -3.50 -27.26 -0.03
CA GLU A 57 -3.85 -28.21 -1.10
C GLU A 57 -4.80 -29.33 -0.62
N ALA A 58 -4.73 -29.69 0.65
CA ALA A 58 -5.63 -30.66 1.26
C ALA A 58 -7.01 -30.04 1.63
N GLY A 59 -7.23 -28.75 1.37
CA GLY A 59 -8.51 -28.07 1.56
C GLY A 59 -8.62 -27.28 2.87
N ALA A 60 -7.54 -27.02 3.60
CA ALA A 60 -7.57 -26.14 4.75
C ALA A 60 -7.83 -24.71 4.29
N SER A 61 -8.92 -24.10 4.78
CA SER A 61 -9.28 -22.72 4.45
C SER A 61 -8.41 -21.67 5.17
N GLN A 62 -7.73 -22.06 6.23
CA GLN A 62 -6.85 -21.19 7.00
C GLN A 62 -5.63 -21.96 7.49
N VAL A 63 -4.45 -21.38 7.34
CA VAL A 63 -3.20 -21.97 7.83
C VAL A 63 -2.41 -20.90 8.58
N ILE A 64 -1.97 -21.20 9.80
CA ILE A 64 -1.05 -20.35 10.55
C ILE A 64 0.30 -21.06 10.65
N VAL A 65 1.35 -20.31 10.30
CA VAL A 65 2.74 -20.74 10.50
C VAL A 65 3.40 -19.76 11.46
N ARG A 66 4.08 -20.27 12.48
CA ARG A 66 4.81 -19.42 13.43
C ARG A 66 6.25 -19.91 13.67
N SER A 67 7.10 -18.95 13.98
CA SER A 67 8.43 -19.16 14.56
C SER A 67 8.57 -18.37 15.87
N ASP A 68 9.77 -18.29 16.41
CA ASP A 68 10.09 -17.49 17.62
C ASP A 68 9.91 -15.98 17.42
N ARG A 69 10.03 -15.48 16.17
CA ARG A 69 10.02 -14.02 15.85
C ARG A 69 9.00 -13.59 14.79
N ARG A 70 8.28 -14.55 14.21
CA ARG A 70 7.35 -14.26 13.10
C ARG A 70 6.23 -15.28 13.07
N TRP A 71 5.08 -14.82 12.69
CA TRP A 71 3.98 -15.69 12.28
C TRP A 71 3.31 -15.13 11.03
N ALA A 72 2.68 -16.01 10.28
CA ALA A 72 1.89 -15.66 9.10
C ALA A 72 0.59 -16.45 9.12
N MET A 73 -0.47 -15.83 8.66
CA MET A 73 -1.77 -16.47 8.44
C MET A 73 -2.12 -16.37 6.96
N LEU A 74 -2.42 -17.51 6.36
CA LEU A 74 -2.94 -17.62 5.01
C LEU A 74 -4.42 -17.98 5.10
N VAL A 75 -5.26 -17.22 4.41
CA VAL A 75 -6.70 -17.40 4.39
C VAL A 75 -7.16 -17.53 2.95
N GLU A 76 -7.76 -18.67 2.62
CA GLU A 76 -8.43 -18.86 1.33
C GLU A 76 -9.84 -18.29 1.47
N THR A 77 -10.20 -17.35 0.60
CA THR A 77 -11.50 -16.67 0.65
C THR A 77 -12.31 -16.97 -0.61
N PRO A 78 -13.59 -17.34 -0.49
CA PRO A 78 -14.45 -17.58 -1.66
C PRO A 78 -14.77 -16.26 -2.40
N GLU A 79 -14.73 -15.13 -1.68
CA GLU A 79 -14.95 -13.80 -2.20
C GLU A 79 -13.82 -12.88 -1.75
N GLN A 80 -13.54 -11.85 -2.53
CA GLN A 80 -12.51 -10.87 -2.20
C GLN A 80 -12.94 -10.09 -0.94
N PRO A 81 -12.12 -10.06 0.12
CA PRO A 81 -12.43 -9.29 1.31
C PRO A 81 -12.43 -7.78 1.01
N SER A 82 -13.26 -7.02 1.68
CA SER A 82 -13.26 -5.56 1.58
C SER A 82 -11.96 -4.97 2.15
N VAL A 83 -11.63 -3.76 1.71
CA VAL A 83 -10.44 -3.07 2.23
C VAL A 83 -10.58 -2.78 3.72
N GLU A 84 -11.79 -2.47 4.20
CA GLU A 84 -12.07 -2.24 5.61
C GLU A 84 -11.84 -3.48 6.46
N GLU A 85 -12.26 -4.66 5.97
CA GLU A 85 -12.00 -5.94 6.64
C GLU A 85 -10.50 -6.24 6.74
N LEU A 86 -9.74 -5.92 5.69
CA LEU A 86 -8.28 -6.09 5.70
C LEU A 86 -7.60 -5.08 6.65
N LEU A 87 -8.01 -3.81 6.63
CA LEU A 87 -7.49 -2.79 7.53
C LEU A 87 -7.76 -3.11 9.00
N ALA A 88 -8.92 -3.71 9.31
CA ALA A 88 -9.28 -4.16 10.66
C ALA A 88 -8.42 -5.31 11.21
N ARG A 89 -7.61 -5.96 10.36
CA ARG A 89 -6.65 -7.01 10.79
C ARG A 89 -5.38 -6.44 11.45
N PHE A 90 -5.08 -5.15 11.20
CA PHE A 90 -3.91 -4.52 11.82
C PHE A 90 -4.20 -4.09 13.25
N SER A 91 -3.27 -4.37 14.15
CA SER A 91 -3.29 -3.96 15.56
C SER A 91 -1.95 -3.36 15.96
N ASP A 92 -1.95 -2.49 16.95
CA ASP A 92 -0.74 -1.89 17.52
C ASP A 92 0.16 -1.19 16.49
N VAL A 93 -0.44 -0.50 15.51
CA VAL A 93 0.25 0.29 14.49
C VAL A 93 -0.20 1.74 14.53
N ASP A 94 0.69 2.65 14.14
CA ASP A 94 0.44 4.09 14.12
C ASP A 94 0.05 4.56 12.71
N VAL A 95 0.65 3.95 11.68
CA VAL A 95 0.43 4.28 10.27
C VAL A 95 0.25 3.01 9.44
N ILE A 96 -0.73 3.02 8.54
CA ILE A 96 -0.95 1.98 7.54
C ILE A 96 -0.71 2.60 6.17
N LEU A 97 0.28 2.08 5.43
CA LEU A 97 0.52 2.44 4.04
C LEU A 97 -0.17 1.41 3.14
N VAL A 98 -1.02 1.90 2.24
CA VAL A 98 -1.80 1.06 1.34
C VAL A 98 -1.28 1.25 -0.09
N GLU A 99 -0.89 0.17 -0.76
CA GLU A 99 -0.47 0.22 -2.17
C GLU A 99 -1.57 -0.36 -3.06
N GLY A 100 -2.03 0.43 -4.02
CA GLY A 100 -3.15 0.07 -4.89
C GLY A 100 -4.49 0.62 -4.38
N PHE A 101 -5.57 -0.12 -4.63
CA PHE A 101 -6.93 0.27 -4.20
C PHE A 101 -7.36 1.66 -4.71
N LYS A 102 -7.03 2.00 -5.95
CA LYS A 102 -7.26 3.35 -6.51
C LYS A 102 -8.73 3.77 -6.53
N ASN A 103 -9.66 2.81 -6.56
CA ASN A 103 -11.11 3.05 -6.60
C ASN A 103 -11.79 2.97 -5.22
N GLU A 104 -11.04 2.66 -4.16
CA GLU A 104 -11.58 2.59 -2.81
C GLU A 104 -11.59 3.98 -2.15
N GLY A 105 -12.69 4.35 -1.49
CA GLY A 105 -12.85 5.65 -0.82
C GLY A 105 -12.52 5.66 0.68
N ALA A 106 -11.99 4.57 1.22
CA ALA A 106 -11.82 4.41 2.67
C ALA A 106 -10.67 5.24 3.29
N PHE A 107 -9.78 5.82 2.48
CA PHE A 107 -8.61 6.57 2.95
C PHE A 107 -8.13 7.60 1.91
N LEU A 108 -7.41 8.61 2.37
CA LEU A 108 -6.76 9.59 1.52
C LEU A 108 -5.57 8.99 0.78
N LYS A 109 -5.27 9.51 -0.42
CA LYS A 109 -4.30 8.94 -1.33
C LYS A 109 -3.29 9.95 -1.82
N ILE A 110 -2.09 9.45 -2.09
CA ILE A 110 -1.02 10.15 -2.81
C ILE A 110 -0.89 9.45 -4.17
N GLU A 111 -1.10 10.17 -5.25
CA GLU A 111 -0.83 9.65 -6.58
C GLU A 111 0.68 9.64 -6.84
N VAL A 112 1.21 8.53 -7.35
CA VAL A 112 2.62 8.39 -7.69
C VAL A 112 2.78 8.40 -9.19
N ARG A 113 3.54 9.37 -9.72
CA ARG A 113 3.75 9.59 -11.15
C ARG A 113 5.22 9.76 -11.48
N ARG A 114 5.62 9.24 -12.63
CA ARG A 114 6.94 9.50 -13.22
C ARG A 114 6.78 10.05 -14.62
N ARG A 115 7.72 10.86 -15.06
CA ARG A 115 7.75 11.39 -16.43
C ARG A 115 7.68 10.28 -17.50
N ALA A 116 8.29 9.15 -17.24
CA ALA A 116 8.20 7.99 -18.12
C ALA A 116 6.76 7.46 -18.34
N CYS A 117 5.83 7.81 -17.44
CA CYS A 117 4.42 7.41 -17.46
C CYS A 117 3.48 8.63 -17.53
N GLU A 118 3.96 9.81 -18.01
CA GLU A 118 3.17 11.05 -18.03
C GLU A 118 1.90 10.96 -18.88
N ALA A 119 1.89 10.09 -19.91
CA ALA A 119 0.72 9.87 -20.76
C ALA A 119 -0.46 9.18 -20.06
N ASN A 120 -0.26 8.60 -18.88
CA ASN A 120 -1.34 7.99 -18.12
C ASN A 120 -2.31 9.05 -17.59
N PRO A 121 -3.61 8.74 -17.48
CA PRO A 121 -4.59 9.62 -16.86
C PRO A 121 -4.16 10.06 -15.45
N ARG A 122 -4.52 11.28 -15.07
CA ARG A 122 -4.21 11.85 -13.75
C ARG A 122 -5.31 11.47 -12.76
N LEU A 123 -4.97 10.64 -11.78
CA LEU A 123 -5.92 10.22 -10.76
C LEU A 123 -6.32 11.39 -9.85
N SER A 124 -5.43 12.35 -9.63
CA SER A 124 -5.69 13.59 -8.87
C SER A 124 -6.81 14.46 -9.47
N LEU A 125 -7.12 14.30 -10.75
CA LEU A 125 -8.23 14.99 -11.41
C LEU A 125 -9.52 14.17 -11.44
N MET A 126 -9.45 12.87 -11.14
CA MET A 126 -10.54 11.91 -11.25
C MET A 126 -11.12 11.50 -9.90
N HIS A 127 -10.33 11.63 -8.83
CA HIS A 127 -10.67 11.15 -7.49
C HIS A 127 -10.39 12.23 -6.44
N ASP A 128 -11.42 12.68 -5.74
CA ASP A 128 -11.32 13.74 -4.72
C ASP A 128 -10.53 13.31 -3.48
N ASP A 129 -10.36 12.01 -3.25
CA ASP A 129 -9.55 11.44 -2.17
C ASP A 129 -8.05 11.39 -2.47
N VAL A 130 -7.63 11.76 -3.69
CA VAL A 130 -6.22 11.99 -4.03
C VAL A 130 -5.85 13.41 -3.60
N VAL A 131 -5.07 13.53 -2.54
CA VAL A 131 -4.77 14.81 -1.86
C VAL A 131 -3.36 15.33 -2.12
N ALA A 132 -2.52 14.57 -2.81
CA ALA A 132 -1.19 15.00 -3.27
C ALA A 132 -0.72 14.15 -4.46
N VAL A 133 0.24 14.67 -5.21
CA VAL A 133 0.96 13.95 -6.25
C VAL A 133 2.44 13.89 -5.92
N ALA A 134 3.00 12.69 -5.82
CA ALA A 134 4.45 12.47 -5.72
C ALA A 134 5.02 12.20 -7.13
N SER A 135 5.85 13.12 -7.65
CA SER A 135 6.37 13.01 -9.02
C SER A 135 7.80 13.53 -9.15
N ASP A 136 8.48 13.14 -10.24
CA ASP A 136 9.79 13.64 -10.65
C ASP A 136 9.70 14.77 -11.71
N PHE A 137 8.49 15.30 -11.94
CA PHE A 137 8.23 16.37 -12.89
C PHE A 137 7.05 17.24 -12.43
N GLU A 138 6.92 18.42 -13.00
CA GLU A 138 5.78 19.32 -12.79
C GLU A 138 4.75 19.11 -13.89
N GLU A 139 3.47 19.11 -13.49
CA GLU A 139 2.34 19.10 -14.41
C GLU A 139 1.60 20.43 -14.33
N PRO A 140 1.27 21.05 -15.45
CA PRO A 140 0.42 22.24 -15.44
C PRO A 140 -0.98 21.88 -14.89
N ASP A 141 -1.61 22.84 -14.26
CA ASP A 141 -2.98 22.74 -13.73
C ASP A 141 -3.18 21.64 -12.65
N GLU A 142 -2.11 21.25 -11.91
CA GLU A 142 -2.25 20.36 -10.77
C GLU A 142 -3.01 21.07 -9.64
N ARG A 143 -4.05 20.38 -9.11
CA ARG A 143 -4.96 20.95 -8.10
C ARG A 143 -4.55 20.62 -6.67
N VAL A 144 -3.64 19.68 -6.51
CA VAL A 144 -3.15 19.24 -5.19
C VAL A 144 -1.64 19.45 -5.07
N PRO A 145 -1.08 19.50 -3.86
CA PRO A 145 0.35 19.68 -3.66
C PRO A 145 1.18 18.61 -4.39
N ARG A 146 2.26 19.05 -5.05
CA ARG A 146 3.29 18.18 -5.59
C ARG A 146 4.36 17.93 -4.53
N LEU A 147 4.69 16.66 -4.36
CA LEU A 147 5.80 16.18 -3.54
C LEU A 147 6.90 15.65 -4.47
N ASP A 148 8.16 15.80 -4.09
CA ASP A 148 9.26 15.18 -4.84
C ASP A 148 9.27 13.67 -4.54
N ILE A 149 9.08 12.85 -5.58
CA ILE A 149 9.12 11.38 -5.47
C ILE A 149 10.48 10.87 -4.94
N ASN A 150 11.55 11.67 -5.07
CA ASN A 150 12.89 11.33 -4.63
C ASN A 150 13.17 11.76 -3.18
N ASP A 151 12.26 12.50 -2.55
CA ASP A 151 12.35 12.92 -1.15
C ASP A 151 11.32 12.16 -0.27
N PRO A 152 11.63 10.94 0.16
CA PRO A 152 10.74 10.16 1.03
C PRO A 152 10.53 10.80 2.40
N ALA A 153 11.42 11.68 2.85
CA ALA A 153 11.27 12.38 4.13
C ALA A 153 10.15 13.43 4.04
N ALA A 154 10.11 14.23 2.97
CA ALA A 154 9.03 15.18 2.73
C ALA A 154 7.68 14.47 2.52
N VAL A 155 7.68 13.31 1.82
CA VAL A 155 6.45 12.50 1.69
C VAL A 155 6.00 11.95 3.04
N ALA A 156 6.92 11.50 3.90
CA ALA A 156 6.60 11.04 5.24
C ALA A 156 6.03 12.18 6.12
N ASP A 157 6.59 13.42 6.02
CA ASP A 157 6.05 14.60 6.69
C ASP A 157 4.60 14.86 6.26
N PHE A 158 4.34 14.78 4.96
CA PHE A 158 2.98 14.94 4.44
C PHE A 158 2.05 13.85 4.98
N VAL A 159 2.45 12.57 4.93
CA VAL A 159 1.69 11.44 5.50
C VAL A 159 1.35 11.71 6.98
N VAL A 160 2.30 12.18 7.77
CA VAL A 160 2.06 12.46 9.20
C VAL A 160 1.13 13.66 9.40
N SER A 161 1.10 14.62 8.48
CA SER A 161 0.25 15.83 8.58
C SER A 161 -1.22 15.56 8.24
N LEU A 162 -1.54 14.53 7.45
CA LEU A 162 -2.92 14.13 7.14
C LEU A 162 -3.66 13.63 8.38
#